data_325f8e2c80525e291e7e7bdd9b4e448c
#
_entry.id   325f8e2c80525e291e7e7bdd9b4e448c
#
_cell.length_a   1.000
_cell.length_b   1.000
_cell.length_c   1.000
_cell.angle_alpha   90.00
_cell.angle_beta   90.00
_cell.angle_gamma   90.00
#
_symmetry.space_group_name_H-M   'P 1'
#
loop_
_entity.id
_entity.type
_entity.pdbx_description
1 polymer ?
#
loop_
_entity_poly.entity_id
_entity_poly.type
_entity_poly.pdbx_seq_one_letter_code
_entity_poly.pdbx_strand_id
1 'polypeptide(L)' 'MNNQKSKFDQKWKLIRGQSMEWFSLLAEHDLKKVDKAEDKQDKFVTILQVKYGYTRQQAAEEINRHWVAFHRASKIAA' A
#
# COMPACT_ATOMS: atom_id res chain seq x y z
N MET A 1 2.94 25.64 0.25
CA MET A 1 2.62 25.04 0.10
C MET A 1 2.83 23.95 -0.14
N ASN A 2 2.84 23.43 0.23
CA ASN A 2 3.18 22.44 0.02
C ASN A 2 2.23 21.49 -0.19
N ASN A 3 1.81 21.22 -1.04
CA ASN A 3 0.93 20.30 -1.35
C ASN A 3 1.48 19.12 -1.81
N GLN A 4 2.67 18.82 -1.37
CA GLN A 4 3.28 17.68 -1.83
C GLN A 4 2.71 16.49 -1.19
N LYS A 5 2.17 15.57 -1.91
CA LYS A 5 1.76 14.29 -1.39
C LYS A 5 2.98 13.45 -1.17
N SER A 6 2.92 12.54 -0.21
CA SER A 6 4.03 11.62 0.02
C SER A 6 4.21 10.74 -1.20
N LYS A 7 5.35 10.09 -1.27
CA LYS A 7 5.60 9.17 -2.37
C LYS A 7 4.58 8.04 -2.39
N PHE A 8 4.15 7.61 -1.21
CA PHE A 8 3.14 6.58 -1.12
C PHE A 8 1.83 7.06 -1.77
N ASP A 9 1.41 8.29 -1.44
CA ASP A 9 0.19 8.83 -2.01
C ASP A 9 0.24 8.87 -3.53
N GLN A 10 1.39 9.23 -4.07
CA GLN A 10 1.56 9.30 -5.52
C GLN A 10 1.45 7.92 -6.17
N LYS A 11 1.81 6.89 -5.44
CA LYS A 11 1.76 5.53 -5.94
C LYS A 11 0.48 4.80 -5.57
N TRP A 12 -0.37 5.43 -4.75
CA TRP A 12 -1.48 4.73 -4.14
C TRP A 12 -2.40 4.08 -5.17
N LYS A 13 -2.66 4.76 -6.26
CA LYS A 13 -3.54 4.21 -7.27
C LYS A 13 -3.02 2.86 -7.79
N LEU A 14 -1.73 2.78 -8.04
CA LEU A 14 -1.12 1.54 -8.51
C LEU A 14 -1.09 0.50 -7.40
N ILE A 15 -0.71 0.91 -6.21
CA ILE A 15 -0.67 0.00 -5.05
C ILE A 15 -2.06 -0.54 -4.78
N ARG A 16 -3.08 0.33 -4.83
CA ARG A 16 -4.45 -0.08 -4.60
C ARG A 16 -4.87 -1.18 -5.57
N GLY A 17 -4.50 -1.01 -6.83
CA GLY A 17 -4.88 -1.99 -7.85
C GLY A 17 -4.28 -3.37 -7.62
N GLN A 18 -3.19 -3.45 -6.87
CA GLN A 18 -2.52 -4.72 -6.61
C GLN A 18 -2.73 -5.23 -5.19
N SER A 19 -3.30 -4.40 -4.32
CA SER A 19 -3.30 -4.69 -2.89
C SER A 19 -3.99 -5.98 -2.51
N MET A 20 -5.13 -6.28 -3.11
CA MET A 20 -5.84 -7.50 -2.73
C MET A 20 -5.14 -8.74 -3.25
N GLU A 21 -4.31 -8.57 -4.27
CA GLU A 21 -3.51 -9.67 -4.74
C GLU A 21 -2.28 -9.89 -3.85
N TRP A 22 -1.65 -8.79 -3.44
CA TRP A 22 -0.49 -8.86 -2.55
C TRP A 22 -0.88 -9.32 -1.15
N PHE A 23 -2.05 -8.91 -0.67
CA PHE A 23 -2.48 -9.15 0.69
C PHE A 23 -3.90 -9.70 0.66
N SER A 24 -4.00 -11.02 0.64
CA SER A 24 -5.28 -11.68 0.41
C SER A 24 -6.32 -11.43 1.50
N LEU A 25 -5.89 -11.00 2.68
CA LEU A 25 -6.85 -10.71 3.74
C LEU A 25 -7.51 -9.34 3.60
N LEU A 26 -7.03 -8.52 2.66
CA LEU A 26 -7.65 -7.21 2.46
C LEU A 26 -8.92 -7.34 1.64
N ALA A 27 -9.87 -6.49 1.94
CA ALA A 27 -11.13 -6.43 1.20
C ALA A 27 -11.30 -5.02 0.64
N GLU A 28 -12.26 -4.89 -0.25
CA GLU A 28 -12.50 -3.59 -0.89
C GLU A 28 -12.80 -2.50 0.13
N HIS A 29 -13.56 -2.81 1.19
CA HIS A 29 -13.88 -1.79 2.17
C HIS A 29 -12.65 -1.28 2.92
N ASP A 30 -11.62 -2.12 3.04
CA ASP A 30 -10.36 -1.68 3.64
C ASP A 30 -9.68 -0.66 2.74
N LEU A 31 -9.69 -0.90 1.44
CA LEU A 31 -9.07 0.00 0.49
C LEU A 31 -9.80 1.34 0.43
N LYS A 32 -11.12 1.30 0.58
CA LYS A 32 -11.88 2.53 0.61
C LYS A 32 -11.53 3.40 1.82
N LYS A 33 -11.20 2.76 2.94
CA LYS A 33 -10.76 3.52 4.11
C LYS A 33 -9.44 4.22 3.83
N VAL A 34 -8.55 3.56 3.11
CA VAL A 34 -7.28 4.18 2.76
C VAL A 34 -7.51 5.33 1.77
N ASP A 35 -8.40 5.13 0.80
CA ASP A 35 -8.72 6.17 -0.17
C ASP A 35 -9.10 7.48 0.51
N LYS A 36 -9.81 7.38 1.61
CA LYS A 36 -10.31 8.56 2.31
C LYS A 36 -9.34 9.11 3.33
N ALA A 37 -8.27 8.39 3.61
CA ALA A 37 -7.35 8.80 4.67
C ALA A 37 -6.47 9.94 4.21
N GLU A 38 -6.15 10.83 5.14
CA GLU A 38 -5.22 11.90 4.86
C GLU A 38 -3.83 11.33 4.68
N ASP A 39 -3.43 10.43 5.55
CA ASP A 39 -2.14 9.77 5.45
C ASP A 39 -2.41 8.34 5.02
N LYS A 40 -2.36 8.10 3.74
CA LYS A 40 -2.72 6.81 3.20
C LYS A 40 -1.74 5.72 3.60
N GLN A 41 -0.46 6.05 3.68
CA GLN A 41 0.53 5.07 4.08
C GLN A 41 0.29 4.61 5.51
N ASP A 42 0.04 5.55 6.41
CA ASP A 42 -0.22 5.21 7.80
C ASP A 42 -1.47 4.34 7.93
N LYS A 43 -2.53 4.71 7.22
CA LYS A 43 -3.77 3.94 7.30
C LYS A 43 -3.58 2.53 6.75
N PHE A 44 -2.87 2.40 5.63
CA PHE A 44 -2.64 1.09 5.03
C PHE A 44 -1.81 0.21 5.96
N VAL A 45 -0.76 0.78 6.55
CA VAL A 45 0.05 0.05 7.51
C VAL A 45 -0.79 -0.41 8.69
N THR A 46 -1.64 0.47 9.21
CA THR A 46 -2.50 0.13 10.34
C THR A 46 -3.43 -1.02 10.00
N ILE A 47 -4.00 -1.01 8.81
CA ILE A 47 -4.89 -2.08 8.40
C ILE A 47 -4.14 -3.41 8.31
N LEU A 48 -2.93 -3.38 7.77
CA LEU A 48 -2.12 -4.60 7.69
C LEU A 48 -1.76 -5.12 9.07
N GLN A 49 -1.52 -4.22 10.01
CA GLN A 49 -1.26 -4.63 11.39
C GLN A 49 -2.44 -5.37 11.98
N VAL A 50 -3.64 -4.86 11.72
CA VAL A 50 -4.85 -5.48 12.26
C VAL A 50 -5.11 -6.84 11.58
N LYS A 51 -4.95 -6.90 10.28
CA LYS A 51 -5.30 -8.09 9.52
C LYS A 51 -4.27 -9.21 9.68
N TYR A 52 -2.99 -8.85 9.77
CA TYR A 52 -1.93 -9.84 9.77
C TYR A 52 -1.15 -9.93 11.06
N GLY A 53 -1.35 -9.00 11.97
CA GLY A 53 -0.58 -8.97 13.20
C GLY A 53 0.85 -8.49 13.00
N TYR A 54 1.11 -7.77 11.93
CA TYR A 54 2.45 -7.24 11.69
C TYR A 54 2.79 -6.11 12.65
N THR A 55 4.08 -5.94 12.92
CA THR A 55 4.54 -4.68 13.47
C THR A 55 4.47 -3.64 12.37
N ARG A 56 4.58 -2.36 12.72
CA ARG A 56 4.58 -1.31 11.72
C ARG A 56 5.75 -1.49 10.75
N GLN A 57 6.90 -1.88 11.27
CA GLN A 57 8.06 -2.10 10.41
C GLN A 57 7.82 -3.26 9.46
N GLN A 58 7.26 -4.36 9.96
CA GLN A 58 6.99 -5.51 9.10
C GLN A 58 6.00 -5.15 8.00
N ALA A 59 4.95 -4.40 8.35
CA ALA A 59 3.97 -3.99 7.36
C ALA A 59 4.62 -3.15 6.27
N ALA A 60 5.45 -2.19 6.67
CA ALA A 60 6.11 -1.33 5.71
C ALA A 60 7.05 -2.12 4.81
N GLU A 61 7.76 -3.08 5.38
CA GLU A 61 8.68 -3.91 4.61
C GLU A 61 7.93 -4.78 3.60
N GLU A 62 6.77 -5.31 4.00
CA GLU A 62 6.00 -6.14 3.08
C GLU A 62 5.45 -5.31 1.93
N ILE A 63 4.98 -4.12 2.22
CA ILE A 63 4.51 -3.22 1.17
C ILE A 63 5.65 -2.93 0.20
N ASN A 64 6.81 -2.58 0.73
CA ASN A 64 7.94 -2.22 -0.10
C ASN A 64 8.42 -3.41 -0.94
N ARG A 65 8.43 -4.59 -0.37
CA ARG A 65 8.87 -5.78 -1.08
C ARG A 65 7.97 -6.05 -2.28
N HIS A 66 6.66 -5.97 -2.08
CA HIS A 66 5.72 -6.17 -3.17
C HIS A 66 5.83 -5.06 -4.21
N TRP A 67 6.00 -3.82 -3.74
CA TRP A 67 6.12 -2.69 -4.66
C TRP A 67 7.35 -2.83 -5.55
N VAL A 68 8.48 -3.18 -4.96
CA VAL A 68 9.72 -3.30 -5.72
C VAL A 68 9.58 -4.40 -6.78
N ALA A 69 9.00 -5.54 -6.41
CA ALA A 69 8.82 -6.63 -7.33
C ALA A 69 7.88 -6.25 -8.47
N PHE A 70 6.79 -5.56 -8.15
CA PHE A 70 5.82 -5.12 -9.14
C PHE A 70 6.44 -4.10 -10.10
N HIS A 71 7.16 -3.14 -9.55
CA HIS A 71 7.78 -2.08 -10.34
C HIS A 71 8.85 -2.67 -11.27
N ARG A 72 9.62 -3.61 -10.77
CA ARG A 72 10.64 -4.25 -11.55
C ARG A 72 10.04 -5.09 -12.67
N ALA A 73 8.98 -5.83 -12.38
CA ALA A 73 8.30 -6.63 -13.39
C ALA A 73 7.71 -5.75 -14.48
N SER A 74 7.14 -4.61 -14.11
CA SER A 74 6.61 -3.70 -15.09
C SER A 74 7.67 -3.17 -16.02
N LYS A 75 8.84 -2.87 -15.48
CA LYS A 75 9.92 -2.38 -16.31
C LYS A 75 10.42 -3.46 -17.26
N ILE A 76 10.52 -4.67 -16.78
CA ILE A 76 11.00 -5.76 -17.61
C ILE A 76 9.99 -6.08 -18.69
N ALA A 77 8.72 -6.00 -18.36
CA ALA A 77 7.67 -6.31 -19.32
C ALA A 77 7.56 -5.27 -20.41
N ALA A 78 8.05 -4.08 -20.14
CA ALA A 78 8.01 -3.07 -21.15
C ALA A 78 9.13 -3.29 -22.13
#